data_016a89d547a00810f90ab7adfeff2ffb
#
_entry.id   016a89d547a00810f90ab7adfeff2ffb
#
_cell.length_a   1.000
_cell.length_b   1.000
_cell.length_c   1.000
_cell.angle_alpha   90.00
_cell.angle_beta   90.00
_cell.angle_gamma   90.00
#
_symmetry.space_group_name_H-M   'P 1'
#
loop_
_entity.id
_entity.type
_entity.pdbx_description
1 polymer ?
#
loop_
_entity_poly.entity_id
_entity_poly.type
_entity_poly.pdbx_seq_one_letter_code
_entity_poly.pdbx_strand_id
1 'polypeptide(L)'
;HGMTLGELAFMINGEGWLKTKDTCPLTVIRCDHYSKSMSFGLPVAPSPNLPTFESIILYPSLGLFEGTEMSMGRGTSMPFECFGAPWLKMGTYYFTPQDIKGKAFNPPFKGKECRGYLLHDFARFYMVLHKKVYLEWLIMLYKDCPNKSTFFKDAFFDKLAGNADLRKDIIAGKTSAAIREKWVTPLQKFKRNRQSYLIYTL
;
A
#
# COMPACT_ATOMS: atom_id res chain seq x y z
N HIS A 1 10.05 0.02 -3.36
CA HIS A 1 11.47 0.30 -3.63
C HIS A 1 12.19 -0.85 -4.36
N GLY A 2 11.66 -2.07 -4.32
CA GLY A 2 12.21 -3.24 -5.02
C GLY A 2 13.61 -3.62 -4.52
N MET A 3 13.83 -3.55 -3.22
CA MET A 3 15.07 -3.91 -2.53
C MET A 3 14.73 -4.83 -1.36
N THR A 4 15.64 -5.74 -1.00
CA THR A 4 15.56 -6.46 0.27
C THR A 4 15.88 -5.53 1.43
N LEU A 5 15.59 -5.95 2.66
CA LEU A 5 15.93 -5.14 3.86
C LEU A 5 17.44 -4.89 3.96
N GLY A 6 18.26 -5.90 3.67
CA GLY A 6 19.73 -5.75 3.69
C GLY A 6 20.21 -4.76 2.63
N GLU A 7 19.69 -4.83 1.41
CA GLU A 7 20.02 -3.88 0.34
C GLU A 7 19.58 -2.45 0.69
N LEU A 8 18.38 -2.30 1.29
CA LEU A 8 17.91 -0.99 1.74
C LEU A 8 18.80 -0.44 2.87
N ALA A 9 19.21 -1.28 3.81
CA ALA A 9 20.14 -0.89 4.86
C ALA A 9 21.49 -0.41 4.31
N PHE A 10 22.03 -1.12 3.30
CA PHE A 10 23.23 -0.65 2.59
C PHE A 10 23.03 0.72 1.95
N MET A 11 21.88 0.93 1.29
CA MET A 11 21.57 2.21 0.65
C MET A 11 21.42 3.34 1.68
N ILE A 12 20.69 3.11 2.78
CA ILE A 12 20.52 4.10 3.86
C ILE A 12 21.90 4.53 4.42
N ASN A 13 22.76 3.56 4.61
CA ASN A 13 24.11 3.77 5.16
C ASN A 13 25.00 4.49 4.15
N GLY A 14 25.03 4.02 2.90
CA GLY A 14 25.88 4.57 1.85
C GLY A 14 25.47 5.96 1.35
N GLU A 15 24.16 6.27 1.35
CA GLU A 15 23.65 7.60 0.99
C GLU A 15 23.68 8.60 2.17
N GLY A 16 24.17 8.18 3.33
CA GLY A 16 24.28 9.04 4.52
C GLY A 16 22.92 9.48 5.10
N TRP A 17 21.86 8.70 4.87
CA TRP A 17 20.51 9.08 5.33
C TRP A 17 20.32 9.01 6.84
N LEU A 18 21.22 8.34 7.55
CA LEU A 18 21.23 8.30 9.02
C LEU A 18 21.54 9.66 9.66
N LYS A 19 22.09 10.61 8.89
CA LYS A 19 22.50 11.94 9.39
C LYS A 19 23.48 11.88 10.58
N THR A 20 24.29 10.85 10.64
CA THR A 20 25.38 10.67 11.60
C THR A 20 26.72 10.90 10.92
N LYS A 21 27.79 11.18 11.71
CA LYS A 21 29.16 11.33 11.16
C LYS A 21 29.76 9.99 10.75
N ASP A 22 29.35 8.91 11.43
CA ASP A 22 29.90 7.57 11.23
C ASP A 22 28.94 6.70 10.44
N THR A 23 29.49 5.83 9.60
CA THR A 23 28.73 4.77 8.96
C THR A 23 28.55 3.60 9.92
N CYS A 24 27.37 2.96 9.89
CA CYS A 24 27.11 1.76 10.67
C CYS A 24 27.87 0.57 10.07
N PRO A 25 28.73 -0.16 10.82
CA PRO A 25 29.28 -1.43 10.36
C PRO A 25 28.13 -2.40 10.07
N LEU A 26 28.00 -2.84 8.81
CA LEU A 26 26.88 -3.63 8.35
C LEU A 26 27.35 -4.85 7.56
N THR A 27 26.98 -6.03 8.05
CA THR A 27 27.15 -7.30 7.33
C THR A 27 25.78 -7.86 6.99
N VAL A 28 25.51 -8.09 5.71
CA VAL A 28 24.26 -8.70 5.24
C VAL A 28 24.54 -10.14 4.85
N ILE A 29 23.88 -11.07 5.55
CA ILE A 29 23.92 -12.50 5.22
C ILE A 29 22.91 -12.74 4.09
N ARG A 30 23.40 -13.31 2.99
CA ARG A 30 22.54 -13.58 1.82
C ARG A 30 21.68 -14.81 2.05
N CYS A 31 20.44 -14.76 1.55
CA CYS A 31 19.60 -15.94 1.48
C CYS A 31 20.02 -16.78 0.27
N ASP A 32 20.24 -18.08 0.49
CA ASP A 32 20.49 -19.01 -0.61
C ASP A 32 19.22 -19.24 -1.42
N HIS A 33 19.41 -19.52 -2.70
CA HIS A 33 18.32 -19.82 -3.64
C HIS A 33 17.22 -18.74 -3.74
N TYR A 34 17.52 -17.49 -3.37
CA TYR A 34 16.61 -16.35 -3.49
C TYR A 34 16.89 -15.53 -4.74
N SER A 35 15.85 -15.18 -5.47
CA SER A 35 15.89 -14.09 -6.48
C SER A 35 14.67 -13.19 -6.35
N LYS A 36 14.78 -11.97 -6.83
CA LYS A 36 13.68 -10.97 -6.74
C LYS A 36 12.49 -11.29 -7.65
N SER A 37 12.68 -12.17 -8.63
CA SER A 37 11.61 -12.65 -9.52
C SER A 37 10.77 -13.77 -8.92
N MET A 38 11.25 -14.42 -7.84
CA MET A 38 10.54 -15.52 -7.20
C MET A 38 9.28 -15.04 -6.48
N SER A 39 8.19 -15.77 -6.69
CA SER A 39 7.01 -15.69 -5.82
C SER A 39 7.20 -16.66 -4.66
N PHE A 40 6.97 -16.19 -3.45
CA PHE A 40 7.09 -17.01 -2.24
C PHE A 40 5.78 -16.96 -1.45
N GLY A 41 5.21 -18.14 -1.20
CA GLY A 41 4.06 -18.28 -0.32
C GLY A 41 4.52 -18.20 1.14
N LEU A 42 4.07 -17.21 1.87
CA LEU A 42 4.46 -17.05 3.26
C LEU A 42 3.82 -18.13 4.12
N PRO A 43 4.60 -18.94 4.88
CA PRO A 43 4.05 -19.98 5.76
C PRO A 43 3.35 -19.42 6.98
N VAL A 44 3.65 -18.18 7.33
CA VAL A 44 3.06 -17.44 8.45
C VAL A 44 2.63 -16.07 7.97
N ALA A 45 1.42 -15.66 8.34
CA ALA A 45 0.89 -14.33 8.02
C ALA A 45 1.80 -13.22 8.61
N PRO A 46 2.22 -12.22 7.82
CA PRO A 46 3.13 -11.17 8.29
C PRO A 46 2.46 -10.23 9.30
N SER A 47 1.14 -10.20 9.34
CA SER A 47 0.35 -9.36 10.25
C SER A 47 -1.02 -10.00 10.48
N PRO A 48 -1.64 -9.82 11.67
CA PRO A 48 -3.02 -10.21 11.89
C PRO A 48 -4.03 -9.58 10.92
N ASN A 49 -3.68 -8.44 10.31
CA ASN A 49 -4.49 -7.77 9.29
C ASN A 49 -4.04 -8.07 7.85
N LEU A 50 -3.02 -8.89 7.65
CA LEU A 50 -2.59 -9.38 6.33
C LEU A 50 -2.53 -10.91 6.37
N PRO A 51 -3.69 -11.60 6.53
CA PRO A 51 -3.73 -13.03 6.80
C PRO A 51 -3.56 -13.89 5.53
N THR A 52 -3.74 -13.33 4.36
CA THR A 52 -3.82 -14.04 3.09
C THR A 52 -2.83 -13.48 2.08
N PHE A 53 -2.54 -14.27 1.03
CA PHE A 53 -1.75 -13.81 -0.11
C PHE A 53 -2.40 -12.59 -0.77
N GLU A 54 -3.71 -12.59 -0.92
CA GLU A 54 -4.48 -11.51 -1.55
C GLU A 54 -4.36 -10.20 -0.78
N SER A 55 -4.49 -10.26 0.55
CA SER A 55 -4.32 -9.06 1.40
C SER A 55 -2.92 -8.46 1.27
N ILE A 56 -1.87 -9.30 1.16
CA ILE A 56 -0.49 -8.86 0.97
C ILE A 56 -0.30 -8.18 -0.40
N ILE A 57 -0.83 -8.78 -1.47
CA ILE A 57 -0.72 -8.25 -2.83
C ILE A 57 -1.51 -6.94 -2.99
N LEU A 58 -2.65 -6.80 -2.32
CA LEU A 58 -3.48 -5.59 -2.34
C LEU A 58 -2.93 -4.47 -1.44
N TYR A 59 -2.18 -4.81 -0.40
CA TYR A 59 -1.74 -3.87 0.63
C TYR A 59 -1.03 -2.62 0.06
N PRO A 60 -0.13 -2.69 -0.92
CA PRO A 60 0.50 -1.48 -1.48
C PRO A 60 -0.48 -0.46 -2.03
N SER A 61 -1.67 -0.90 -2.46
CA SER A 61 -2.75 -0.03 -2.94
C SER A 61 -3.71 0.36 -1.82
N LEU A 62 -4.19 -0.62 -1.05
CA LEU A 62 -5.19 -0.40 0.01
C LEU A 62 -4.59 0.24 1.28
N GLY A 63 -3.30 0.13 1.51
CA GLY A 63 -2.62 0.82 2.62
C GLY A 63 -2.77 2.34 2.55
N LEU A 64 -2.87 2.92 1.37
CA LEU A 64 -3.16 4.36 1.20
C LEU A 64 -4.53 4.76 1.76
N PHE A 65 -5.49 3.83 1.77
CA PHE A 65 -6.85 4.09 2.27
C PHE A 65 -6.91 4.30 3.79
N GLU A 66 -5.89 3.87 4.55
CA GLU A 66 -5.81 4.17 5.98
C GLU A 66 -5.75 5.69 6.24
N GLY A 67 -5.23 6.44 5.27
CA GLY A 67 -5.23 7.89 5.25
C GLY A 67 -6.51 8.52 4.68
N THR A 68 -7.60 7.77 4.55
CA THR A 68 -8.87 8.25 4.00
C THR A 68 -10.06 7.93 4.92
N GLU A 69 -11.22 8.43 4.54
CA GLU A 69 -12.51 8.08 5.16
C GLU A 69 -13.10 6.82 4.51
N MET A 70 -12.33 5.73 4.47
CA MET A 70 -12.74 4.44 3.93
C MET A 70 -12.43 3.32 4.92
N SER A 71 -13.23 2.27 4.89
CA SER A 71 -12.85 0.99 5.49
C SER A 71 -12.18 0.11 4.43
N MET A 72 -11.05 -0.48 4.80
CA MET A 72 -10.35 -1.51 4.01
C MET A 72 -10.56 -2.91 4.64
N GLY A 73 -11.73 -3.17 5.20
CA GLY A 73 -12.11 -4.46 5.75
C GLY A 73 -11.50 -4.81 7.11
N ARG A 74 -10.76 -3.90 7.76
CA ARG A 74 -10.31 -4.13 9.14
C ARG A 74 -11.51 -4.29 10.06
N GLY A 75 -11.45 -5.27 10.96
CA GLY A 75 -12.59 -5.63 11.80
C GLY A 75 -13.59 -6.57 11.11
N THR A 76 -13.19 -7.22 10.02
CA THR A 76 -13.93 -8.29 9.33
C THR A 76 -13.03 -9.52 9.13
N SER A 77 -13.57 -10.55 8.48
CA SER A 77 -12.80 -11.72 8.03
C SER A 77 -11.92 -11.43 6.81
N MET A 78 -12.09 -10.27 6.13
CA MET A 78 -11.44 -9.91 4.86
C MET A 78 -10.63 -8.60 4.97
N PRO A 79 -9.70 -8.46 5.94
CA PRO A 79 -8.92 -7.24 6.09
C PRO A 79 -7.98 -7.09 4.88
N PHE A 80 -7.98 -5.90 4.27
CA PHE A 80 -7.25 -5.56 3.05
C PHE A 80 -7.58 -6.43 1.82
N GLU A 81 -8.71 -7.14 1.86
CA GLU A 81 -9.27 -7.82 0.68
C GLU A 81 -10.57 -7.18 0.19
N CYS A 82 -11.08 -6.21 0.92
CA CYS A 82 -12.23 -5.41 0.51
C CYS A 82 -12.04 -3.96 0.91
N PHE A 83 -12.83 -3.09 0.30
CA PHE A 83 -13.02 -1.73 0.77
C PHE A 83 -14.49 -1.31 0.65
N GLY A 84 -14.89 -0.34 1.45
CA GLY A 84 -16.25 0.20 1.42
C GLY A 84 -16.47 1.31 2.42
N ALA A 85 -17.67 1.88 2.35
CA ALA A 85 -18.15 2.90 3.28
C ALA A 85 -19.68 2.88 3.36
N PRO A 86 -20.30 3.39 4.45
CA PRO A 86 -21.76 3.48 4.56
C PRO A 86 -22.42 4.38 3.50
N TRP A 87 -21.67 5.39 3.02
CA TRP A 87 -22.15 6.32 2.01
C TRP A 87 -21.98 5.84 0.56
N LEU A 88 -21.19 4.78 0.32
CA LEU A 88 -20.91 4.31 -1.04
C LEU A 88 -22.16 3.65 -1.64
N LYS A 89 -22.61 4.16 -2.78
CA LYS A 89 -23.83 3.67 -3.46
C LYS A 89 -23.54 2.54 -4.45
N MET A 90 -22.26 2.35 -4.80
CA MET A 90 -21.81 1.34 -5.76
C MET A 90 -21.11 0.17 -5.06
N GLY A 91 -21.01 -0.95 -5.78
CA GLY A 91 -20.43 -2.17 -5.25
C GLY A 91 -21.48 -3.22 -4.89
N THR A 92 -21.04 -4.46 -4.80
CA THR A 92 -21.89 -5.65 -4.58
C THR A 92 -21.58 -6.37 -3.27
N TYR A 93 -20.58 -5.91 -2.55
CA TYR A 93 -20.14 -6.52 -1.30
C TYR A 93 -20.57 -5.66 -0.11
N TYR A 94 -21.15 -6.30 0.91
CA TYR A 94 -21.60 -5.67 2.15
C TYR A 94 -20.85 -6.27 3.33
N PHE A 95 -20.42 -5.43 4.26
CA PHE A 95 -19.73 -5.86 5.47
C PHE A 95 -19.92 -4.85 6.61
N THR A 96 -19.83 -5.32 7.84
CA THR A 96 -19.94 -4.49 9.05
C THR A 96 -18.68 -4.68 9.91
N PRO A 97 -17.78 -3.70 9.96
CA PRO A 97 -16.58 -3.78 10.81
C PRO A 97 -16.95 -3.89 12.30
N GLN A 98 -16.23 -4.76 13.03
CA GLN A 98 -16.39 -4.99 14.47
C GLN A 98 -15.02 -5.02 15.15
N ASP A 99 -15.00 -4.90 16.47
CA ASP A 99 -13.77 -5.20 17.20
C ASP A 99 -13.43 -6.70 17.08
N ILE A 100 -12.20 -6.98 16.76
CA ILE A 100 -11.65 -8.35 16.77
C ILE A 100 -10.43 -8.36 17.69
N LYS A 101 -10.54 -9.09 18.80
CA LYS A 101 -9.45 -9.20 19.80
C LYS A 101 -8.14 -9.62 19.13
N GLY A 102 -7.08 -8.86 19.38
CA GLY A 102 -5.74 -9.13 18.84
C GLY A 102 -5.53 -8.77 17.36
N LYS A 103 -6.59 -8.28 16.65
CA LYS A 103 -6.51 -7.92 15.22
C LYS A 103 -6.93 -6.49 14.93
N ALA A 104 -8.12 -6.09 15.33
CA ALA A 104 -8.65 -4.77 15.05
C ALA A 104 -9.39 -4.23 16.27
N PHE A 105 -8.99 -3.06 16.73
CA PHE A 105 -9.68 -2.30 17.76
C PHE A 105 -10.19 -1.00 17.16
N ASN A 106 -11.46 -0.70 17.35
CA ASN A 106 -12.15 0.49 16.85
C ASN A 106 -11.89 0.74 15.34
N PRO A 107 -12.18 -0.24 14.46
CA PRO A 107 -11.97 -0.08 13.02
C PRO A 107 -12.88 1.03 12.44
N PRO A 108 -12.51 1.64 11.31
CA PRO A 108 -13.37 2.59 10.61
C PRO A 108 -14.78 2.02 10.37
N PHE A 109 -15.80 2.82 10.67
CA PHE A 109 -17.22 2.45 10.57
C PHE A 109 -17.65 1.25 11.42
N LYS A 110 -17.01 1.04 12.57
CA LYS A 110 -17.42 0.00 13.52
C LYS A 110 -18.92 0.01 13.75
N GLY A 111 -19.57 -1.16 13.61
CA GLY A 111 -21.03 -1.33 13.82
C GLY A 111 -21.92 -0.75 12.72
N LYS A 112 -21.35 -0.15 11.66
CA LYS A 112 -22.10 0.37 10.53
C LYS A 112 -21.92 -0.52 9.32
N GLU A 113 -23.01 -0.84 8.63
CA GLU A 113 -22.93 -1.53 7.36
C GLU A 113 -22.24 -0.66 6.31
N CYS A 114 -21.24 -1.24 5.68
CA CYS A 114 -20.51 -0.64 4.56
C CYS A 114 -20.88 -1.38 3.30
N ARG A 115 -21.07 -0.65 2.22
CA ARG A 115 -21.17 -1.19 0.86
C ARG A 115 -19.88 -0.93 0.12
N GLY A 116 -19.43 -1.86 -0.73
CA GLY A 116 -18.20 -1.73 -1.46
C GLY A 116 -17.86 -2.90 -2.36
N TYR A 117 -16.60 -3.26 -2.41
CA TYR A 117 -16.06 -4.27 -3.34
C TYR A 117 -15.23 -5.30 -2.59
N LEU A 118 -15.43 -6.57 -2.93
CA LEU A 118 -14.51 -7.65 -2.60
C LEU A 118 -13.47 -7.76 -3.73
N LEU A 119 -12.19 -7.85 -3.37
CA LEU A 119 -11.08 -7.73 -4.32
C LEU A 119 -10.27 -9.01 -4.49
N HIS A 120 -10.75 -10.13 -3.97
CA HIS A 120 -10.05 -11.41 -4.00
C HIS A 120 -9.59 -11.80 -5.41
N ASP A 121 -10.53 -11.86 -6.36
CA ASP A 121 -10.23 -12.20 -7.75
C ASP A 121 -9.37 -11.13 -8.43
N PHE A 122 -9.61 -9.85 -8.11
CA PHE A 122 -8.77 -8.76 -8.62
C PHE A 122 -7.31 -8.89 -8.18
N ALA A 123 -7.07 -9.31 -6.93
CA ALA A 123 -5.72 -9.59 -6.44
C ALA A 123 -5.03 -10.67 -7.26
N ARG A 124 -5.70 -11.79 -7.46
CA ARG A 124 -5.16 -12.97 -8.15
C ARG A 124 -4.91 -12.76 -9.63
N PHE A 125 -5.84 -12.12 -10.31
CA PHE A 125 -5.79 -12.00 -11.77
C PHE A 125 -5.14 -10.69 -12.24
N TYR A 126 -5.45 -9.56 -11.59
CA TYR A 126 -4.96 -8.26 -12.04
C TYR A 126 -3.67 -7.84 -11.34
N MET A 127 -3.64 -7.86 -10.00
CA MET A 127 -2.50 -7.32 -9.25
C MET A 127 -1.23 -8.15 -9.44
N VAL A 128 -1.35 -9.48 -9.49
CA VAL A 128 -0.22 -10.39 -9.74
C VAL A 128 0.39 -10.14 -11.12
N LEU A 129 -0.44 -9.90 -12.13
CA LEU A 129 0.02 -9.63 -13.50
C LEU A 129 0.69 -8.26 -13.62
N HIS A 130 0.05 -7.22 -13.09
CA HIS A 130 0.49 -5.83 -13.32
C HIS A 130 1.52 -5.32 -12.31
N LYS A 131 1.62 -5.90 -11.14
CA LYS A 131 2.62 -5.59 -10.08
C LYS A 131 2.81 -4.08 -9.84
N LYS A 132 1.71 -3.33 -9.77
CA LYS A 132 1.71 -1.87 -9.59
C LYS A 132 0.65 -1.42 -8.59
N VAL A 133 0.90 -0.32 -7.88
CA VAL A 133 -0.11 0.33 -7.03
C VAL A 133 -1.31 0.73 -7.89
N TYR A 134 -2.51 0.35 -7.50
CA TYR A 134 -3.74 0.64 -8.24
C TYR A 134 -4.39 1.92 -7.69
N LEU A 135 -4.33 3.00 -8.45
CA LEU A 135 -4.79 4.33 -8.03
C LEU A 135 -6.25 4.60 -8.39
N GLU A 136 -6.80 3.85 -9.33
CA GLU A 136 -8.12 4.09 -9.91
C GLU A 136 -9.22 4.05 -8.85
N TRP A 137 -9.12 3.13 -7.86
CA TRP A 137 -10.07 3.07 -6.74
C TRP A 137 -10.05 4.34 -5.90
N LEU A 138 -8.86 4.84 -5.58
CA LEU A 138 -8.70 6.03 -4.75
C LEU A 138 -9.27 7.26 -5.45
N ILE A 139 -9.01 7.39 -6.76
CA ILE A 139 -9.54 8.48 -7.61
C ILE A 139 -11.06 8.40 -7.72
N MET A 140 -11.60 7.19 -7.98
CA MET A 140 -13.03 6.94 -8.07
C MET A 140 -13.74 7.30 -6.75
N LEU A 141 -13.23 6.80 -5.63
CA LEU A 141 -13.84 7.00 -4.33
C LEU A 141 -13.77 8.46 -3.87
N TYR A 142 -12.68 9.16 -4.16
CA TYR A 142 -12.62 10.61 -3.92
C TYR A 142 -13.69 11.35 -4.75
N LYS A 143 -13.85 10.98 -6.02
CA LYS A 143 -14.84 11.59 -6.91
C LYS A 143 -16.27 11.35 -6.42
N ASP A 144 -16.57 10.17 -5.89
CA ASP A 144 -17.91 9.75 -5.45
C ASP A 144 -18.20 10.14 -3.98
N CYS A 145 -17.18 10.53 -3.21
CA CYS A 145 -17.35 10.92 -1.81
C CYS A 145 -18.28 12.14 -1.67
N PRO A 146 -19.33 12.07 -0.84
CA PRO A 146 -20.27 13.17 -0.62
C PRO A 146 -19.61 14.40 -0.02
N ASN A 147 -18.67 14.18 0.90
CA ASN A 147 -17.91 15.26 1.55
C ASN A 147 -16.41 15.13 1.23
N LYS A 148 -15.98 15.81 0.18
CA LYS A 148 -14.58 15.78 -0.28
C LYS A 148 -13.59 16.37 0.74
N SER A 149 -14.04 17.29 1.60
CA SER A 149 -13.17 17.95 2.57
C SER A 149 -12.72 17.02 3.70
N THR A 150 -13.48 15.93 3.96
CA THR A 150 -13.15 14.94 4.99
C THR A 150 -12.56 13.65 4.44
N PHE A 151 -12.55 13.48 3.11
CA PHE A 151 -12.12 12.22 2.50
C PHE A 151 -10.68 11.86 2.86
N PHE A 152 -9.74 12.81 2.77
CA PHE A 152 -8.36 12.60 3.16
C PHE A 152 -8.11 13.04 4.62
N LYS A 153 -7.37 12.21 5.34
CA LYS A 153 -6.71 12.57 6.61
C LYS A 153 -5.33 13.12 6.25
N ASP A 154 -5.28 14.35 5.77
CA ASP A 154 -4.18 14.96 5.03
C ASP A 154 -2.78 14.58 5.50
N ALA A 155 -2.41 14.90 6.73
CA ALA A 155 -1.07 14.63 7.26
C ALA A 155 -0.74 13.13 7.33
N PHE A 156 -1.73 12.28 7.57
CA PHE A 156 -1.52 10.83 7.63
C PHE A 156 -1.44 10.22 6.23
N PHE A 157 -2.31 10.65 5.31
CA PHE A 157 -2.25 10.23 3.93
C PHE A 157 -0.90 10.59 3.28
N ASP A 158 -0.43 11.82 3.50
CA ASP A 158 0.84 12.31 2.96
C ASP A 158 2.04 11.50 3.47
N LYS A 159 1.99 11.03 4.73
CA LYS A 159 3.00 10.10 5.28
C LYS A 159 2.97 8.73 4.60
N LEU A 160 1.78 8.19 4.33
CA LEU A 160 1.63 6.91 3.63
C LEU A 160 2.10 7.00 2.17
N ALA A 161 1.79 8.10 1.49
CA ALA A 161 2.20 8.35 0.12
C ALA A 161 3.67 8.78 -0.02
N GLY A 162 4.31 9.20 1.08
CA GLY A 162 5.67 9.75 1.12
C GLY A 162 5.76 11.25 0.84
N ASN A 163 4.71 11.87 0.31
CA ASN A 163 4.58 13.30 0.10
C ASN A 163 3.11 13.70 -0.15
N ALA A 164 2.84 15.00 -0.28
CA ALA A 164 1.51 15.54 -0.52
C ALA A 164 1.05 15.52 -1.99
N ASP A 165 1.92 15.15 -2.92
CA ASP A 165 1.65 15.33 -4.35
C ASP A 165 0.53 14.42 -4.84
N LEU A 166 0.50 13.16 -4.40
CA LEU A 166 -0.55 12.21 -4.78
C LEU A 166 -1.94 12.73 -4.38
N ARG A 167 -2.09 13.21 -3.15
CA ARG A 167 -3.34 13.77 -2.65
C ARG A 167 -3.75 15.00 -3.44
N LYS A 168 -2.84 15.95 -3.64
CA LYS A 168 -3.09 17.18 -4.42
C LYS A 168 -3.49 16.88 -5.85
N ASP A 169 -2.86 15.91 -6.48
CA ASP A 169 -3.16 15.50 -7.85
C ASP A 169 -4.55 14.85 -7.98
N ILE A 170 -4.95 14.03 -6.98
CA ILE A 170 -6.30 13.47 -6.94
C ILE A 170 -7.34 14.56 -6.73
N ILE A 171 -7.10 15.49 -5.80
CA ILE A 171 -7.99 16.65 -5.55
C ILE A 171 -8.13 17.51 -6.82
N ALA A 172 -7.05 17.68 -7.57
CA ALA A 172 -7.05 18.39 -8.84
C ALA A 172 -7.70 17.62 -10.01
N GLY A 173 -8.23 16.41 -9.76
CA GLY A 173 -8.94 15.61 -10.76
C GLY A 173 -8.04 14.94 -11.80
N LYS A 174 -6.74 14.77 -11.52
CA LYS A 174 -5.83 14.11 -12.48
C LYS A 174 -6.13 12.63 -12.61
N THR A 175 -5.93 12.11 -13.81
CA THR A 175 -6.02 10.68 -14.08
C THR A 175 -4.82 9.92 -13.50
N SER A 176 -4.99 8.62 -13.26
CA SER A 176 -3.88 7.77 -12.80
C SER A 176 -2.69 7.77 -13.76
N ALA A 177 -2.94 7.88 -15.06
CA ALA A 177 -1.90 8.01 -16.08
C ALA A 177 -1.08 9.30 -15.89
N ALA A 178 -1.74 10.44 -15.76
CA ALA A 178 -1.08 11.73 -15.55
C ALA A 178 -0.30 11.80 -14.23
N ILE A 179 -0.81 11.13 -13.17
CA ILE A 179 -0.11 11.01 -11.89
C ILE A 179 1.17 10.16 -12.06
N ARG A 180 1.07 9.02 -12.75
CA ARG A 180 2.19 8.10 -12.98
C ARG A 180 3.29 8.69 -13.83
N GLU A 181 2.93 9.53 -14.82
CA GLU A 181 3.89 10.20 -15.67
C GLU A 181 4.88 11.04 -14.87
N LYS A 182 4.42 11.72 -13.83
CA LYS A 182 5.28 12.49 -12.91
C LYS A 182 6.28 11.60 -12.16
N TRP A 183 5.97 10.33 -11.95
CA TRP A 183 6.85 9.40 -11.24
C TRP A 183 7.96 8.81 -12.10
N VAL A 184 7.86 8.91 -13.42
CA VAL A 184 8.83 8.28 -14.35
C VAL A 184 10.25 8.72 -14.08
N THR A 185 10.51 10.03 -14.09
CA THR A 185 11.86 10.57 -13.92
C THR A 185 12.45 10.28 -12.52
N PRO A 186 11.77 10.59 -11.40
CA PRO A 186 12.30 10.27 -10.08
C PRO A 186 12.44 8.77 -9.84
N LEU A 187 11.55 7.93 -10.38
CA LEU A 187 11.67 6.49 -10.29
C LEU A 187 12.88 5.95 -11.06
N GLN A 188 13.16 6.47 -12.25
CA GLN A 188 14.35 6.12 -13.03
C GLN A 188 15.63 6.53 -12.29
N LYS A 189 15.66 7.74 -11.71
CA LYS A 189 16.79 8.19 -10.87
C LYS A 189 17.00 7.24 -9.69
N PHE A 190 15.94 6.89 -8.96
CA PHE A 190 16.02 5.95 -7.85
C PHE A 190 16.52 4.57 -8.30
N LYS A 191 16.02 4.05 -9.42
CA LYS A 191 16.46 2.76 -9.98
C LYS A 191 17.96 2.76 -10.31
N ARG A 192 18.50 3.86 -10.84
CA ARG A 192 19.94 3.99 -11.08
C ARG A 192 20.71 4.03 -9.76
N ASN A 193 20.31 4.88 -8.82
CA ASN A 193 20.99 5.03 -7.54
C ASN A 193 21.03 3.72 -6.74
N ARG A 194 19.92 2.98 -6.68
CA ARG A 194 19.88 1.71 -5.93
C ARG A 194 20.77 0.62 -6.50
N GLN A 195 21.17 0.72 -7.79
CA GLN A 195 21.89 -0.34 -8.48
C GLN A 195 23.18 -0.77 -7.77
N SER A 196 23.91 0.18 -7.20
CA SER A 196 25.15 -0.07 -6.44
C SER A 196 24.95 -0.77 -5.10
N TYR A 197 23.69 -0.85 -4.62
CA TYR A 197 23.34 -1.46 -3.33
C TYR A 197 22.66 -2.83 -3.48
N LEU A 198 22.40 -3.26 -4.72
CA LEU A 198 21.74 -4.55 -4.96
C LEU A 198 22.72 -5.70 -4.79
N ILE A 199 22.34 -6.70 -4.00
CA ILE A 199 23.10 -7.94 -3.78
C ILE A 199 22.48 -9.15 -4.46
N TYR A 200 21.25 -9.01 -4.94
CA TYR A 200 20.55 -10.02 -5.74
C TYR A 200 20.23 -9.48 -7.13
N THR A 201 20.34 -10.32 -8.13
CA THR A 201 19.93 -10.00 -9.50
C THR A 201 18.43 -9.75 -9.59
N LEU A 202 18.04 -8.89 -10.51
CA LEU A 202 16.62 -8.58 -10.83
C LEU A 202 16.00 -9.71 -11.64
#